data_b46d350eff0ab35ed27b26d939b401d9
#
_entry.id   b46d350eff0ab35ed27b26d939b401d9
#
_cell.length_a   1.000
_cell.length_b   1.000
_cell.length_c   1.000
_cell.angle_alpha   90.00
_cell.angle_beta   90.00
_cell.angle_gamma   90.00
#
_symmetry.space_group_name_H-M   'P 1'
#
loop_
_entity.id
_entity.type
_entity.pdbx_description
1 polymer ?
#
loop_
_entity_poly.entity_id
_entity_poly.type
_entity_poly.pdbx_seq_one_letter_code
_entity_poly.pdbx_strand_id
1 'polypeptide(L)'
;MKKYKLALVGSTGLVGITARKVLEEKNLPISEYAFFSSSKSAGNKINFLGKEYTVHELKEDSFDEGFDFAIFSAGGETSKRFSPIAASKGCIVVDNSSAFRMDKEVPLVVPEVNPDDIKWNKRNYCKSKLLNNPSCSSSKAIR
;
A
#
# COMPACT_ATOMS: atom_id res chain seq x y z
N MET A 1 -21.30 -10.45 -2.29
CA MET A 1 -20.15 -9.88 -1.56
C MET A 1 -19.42 -8.90 -2.46
N LYS A 2 -19.17 -7.71 -1.96
CA LYS A 2 -18.44 -6.69 -2.74
C LYS A 2 -16.99 -7.12 -2.92
N LYS A 3 -16.49 -7.00 -4.14
CA LYS A 3 -15.08 -7.26 -4.44
C LYS A 3 -14.38 -5.94 -4.74
N TYR A 4 -13.09 -5.89 -4.44
CA TYR A 4 -12.30 -4.66 -4.50
C TYR A 4 -11.17 -4.79 -5.51
N LYS A 5 -10.65 -3.64 -5.92
CA LYS A 5 -9.45 -3.56 -6.76
C LYS A 5 -8.31 -3.03 -5.91
N LEU A 6 -7.16 -3.68 -5.99
CA LEU A 6 -5.99 -3.33 -5.18
C LEU A 6 -4.78 -3.06 -6.07
N ALA A 7 -4.12 -1.94 -5.84
CA ALA A 7 -2.86 -1.61 -6.47
C ALA A 7 -1.72 -1.80 -5.48
N LEU A 8 -0.65 -2.49 -5.89
CA LEU A 8 0.56 -2.66 -5.09
C LEU A 8 1.68 -1.88 -5.76
N VAL A 9 2.12 -0.82 -5.11
CA VAL A 9 3.21 0.04 -5.61
C VAL A 9 4.51 -0.39 -4.96
N GLY A 10 5.54 -0.59 -5.76
CA GLY A 10 6.81 -1.15 -5.30
C GLY A 10 6.79 -2.67 -5.25
N SER A 11 6.04 -3.29 -6.16
CA SER A 11 5.77 -4.73 -6.16
C SER A 11 7.00 -5.61 -6.36
N THR A 12 8.08 -5.07 -6.91
CA THR A 12 9.31 -5.83 -7.20
C THR A 12 10.38 -5.70 -6.13
N GLY A 13 10.22 -4.78 -5.17
CA GLY A 13 11.16 -4.64 -4.06
C GLY A 13 10.97 -5.72 -3.01
N LEU A 14 11.87 -5.77 -2.02
CA LEU A 14 11.82 -6.79 -0.96
C LEU A 14 10.51 -6.75 -0.18
N VAL A 15 10.07 -5.56 0.21
CA VAL A 15 8.80 -5.39 0.93
C VAL A 15 7.62 -5.74 0.03
N GLY A 16 7.69 -5.37 -1.25
CA GLY A 16 6.65 -5.69 -2.22
C GLY A 16 6.49 -7.19 -2.42
N ILE A 17 7.59 -7.92 -2.49
CA ILE A 17 7.57 -9.38 -2.61
C ILE A 17 6.92 -10.01 -1.37
N THR A 18 7.27 -9.53 -0.19
CA THR A 18 6.67 -9.99 1.05
C THR A 18 5.18 -9.67 1.10
N ALA A 19 4.80 -8.47 0.67
CA ALA A 19 3.40 -8.07 0.60
C ALA A 19 2.59 -8.98 -0.32
N ARG A 20 3.15 -9.36 -1.46
CA ARG A 20 2.49 -10.30 -2.38
C ARG A 20 2.22 -11.65 -1.72
N LYS A 21 3.20 -12.18 -0.97
CA LYS A 21 3.04 -13.44 -0.25
C LYS A 21 1.92 -13.37 0.77
N VAL A 22 1.87 -12.28 1.53
CA VAL A 22 0.83 -12.07 2.55
C VAL A 22 -0.55 -11.96 1.89
N LEU A 23 -0.64 -11.24 0.78
CA LEU A 23 -1.91 -11.11 0.05
C LEU A 23 -2.41 -12.47 -0.47
N GLU A 24 -1.51 -13.33 -0.94
CA GLU A 24 -1.88 -14.68 -1.36
C GLU A 24 -2.41 -15.52 -0.20
N GLU A 25 -1.78 -15.42 0.97
CA GLU A 25 -2.16 -16.19 2.14
C GLU A 25 -3.48 -15.74 2.76
N LYS A 26 -3.77 -14.44 2.70
CA LYS A 26 -4.96 -13.87 3.35
C LYS A 26 -6.26 -14.09 2.59
N ASN A 27 -6.19 -14.41 1.32
CA ASN A 27 -7.37 -14.67 0.49
C ASN A 27 -8.44 -13.59 0.62
N LEU A 28 -8.05 -12.33 0.40
CA LEU A 28 -8.93 -11.18 0.53
C LEU A 28 -9.96 -11.11 -0.62
N PRO A 29 -11.09 -10.43 -0.43
CA PRO A 29 -12.10 -10.27 -1.49
C PRO A 29 -11.69 -9.25 -2.54
N ILE A 30 -10.57 -9.52 -3.21
CA ILE A 30 -10.03 -8.67 -4.26
C ILE A 30 -10.29 -9.32 -5.60
N SER A 31 -10.93 -8.59 -6.51
CA SER A 31 -11.23 -9.08 -7.85
C SER A 31 -10.11 -8.79 -8.85
N GLU A 32 -9.43 -7.69 -8.66
CA GLU A 32 -8.34 -7.29 -9.54
C GLU A 32 -7.15 -6.79 -8.72
N TYR A 33 -5.96 -7.20 -9.18
CA TYR A 33 -4.69 -6.71 -8.65
C TYR A 33 -3.94 -6.00 -9.78
N ALA A 34 -3.27 -4.91 -9.44
CA ALA A 34 -2.35 -4.25 -10.36
C ALA A 34 -1.03 -4.05 -9.63
N PHE A 35 0.06 -4.28 -10.34
CA PHE A 35 1.41 -4.19 -9.78
C PHE A 35 2.15 -3.07 -10.48
N PHE A 36 2.66 -2.13 -9.69
CA PHE A 36 3.38 -0.96 -10.19
C PHE A 36 4.80 -0.94 -9.62
N SER A 37 5.71 -0.42 -10.41
CA SER A 37 7.10 -0.27 -10.00
C SER A 37 7.76 0.85 -10.80
N SER A 38 9.08 0.98 -10.68
CA SER A 38 9.84 1.95 -11.47
C SER A 38 9.89 1.53 -12.94
N SER A 39 10.28 2.47 -13.80
CA SER A 39 10.46 2.19 -15.23
C SER A 39 11.43 1.04 -15.49
N LYS A 40 12.41 0.83 -14.61
CA LYS A 40 13.37 -0.26 -14.75
C LYS A 40 12.74 -1.64 -14.62
N SER A 41 11.70 -1.75 -13.81
CA SER A 41 11.01 -3.01 -13.56
C SER A 41 9.74 -3.17 -14.38
N ALA A 42 9.30 -2.13 -15.06
CA ALA A 42 8.11 -2.18 -15.90
C ALA A 42 8.28 -3.21 -17.01
N GLY A 43 7.22 -3.97 -17.26
CA GLY A 43 7.23 -5.06 -18.24
C GLY A 43 7.61 -6.42 -17.66
N ASN A 44 8.13 -6.47 -16.44
CA ASN A 44 8.41 -7.74 -15.79
C ASN A 44 7.12 -8.50 -15.52
N LYS A 45 7.22 -9.82 -15.49
CA LYS A 45 6.06 -10.68 -15.22
C LYS A 45 6.11 -11.18 -13.78
N ILE A 46 4.94 -11.23 -13.16
CA ILE A 46 4.78 -11.74 -11.80
C ILE A 46 3.71 -12.82 -11.82
N ASN A 47 4.00 -13.98 -11.24
CA ASN A 47 2.98 -15.00 -11.00
C ASN A 47 2.36 -14.75 -9.63
N PHE A 48 1.05 -14.56 -9.60
CA PHE A 48 0.32 -14.25 -8.38
C PHE A 48 -1.05 -14.93 -8.43
N LEU A 49 -1.35 -15.71 -7.41
CA LEU A 49 -2.60 -16.46 -7.31
C LEU A 49 -2.92 -17.29 -8.56
N GLY A 50 -1.89 -17.90 -9.17
CA GLY A 50 -2.04 -18.74 -10.34
C GLY A 50 -2.23 -17.99 -11.65
N LYS A 51 -2.10 -16.66 -11.64
CA LYS A 51 -2.20 -15.83 -12.85
C LYS A 51 -0.90 -15.07 -13.08
N GLU A 52 -0.62 -14.80 -14.35
CA GLU A 52 0.50 -13.96 -14.73
C GLU A 52 0.06 -12.51 -14.83
N TYR A 53 0.77 -11.63 -14.13
CA TYR A 53 0.55 -10.18 -14.16
C TYR A 53 1.77 -9.49 -14.73
N THR A 54 1.55 -8.42 -15.48
CA THR A 54 2.63 -7.55 -15.96
C THR A 54 2.79 -6.38 -15.00
N VAL A 55 4.03 -6.10 -14.60
CA VAL A 55 4.34 -4.92 -13.79
C VAL A 55 4.28 -3.68 -14.70
N HIS A 56 3.55 -2.67 -14.25
CA HIS A 56 3.42 -1.41 -14.96
C HIS A 56 4.30 -0.33 -14.32
N GLU A 57 4.74 0.61 -15.13
CA GLU A 57 5.43 1.78 -14.60
C GLU A 57 4.43 2.65 -13.84
N LEU A 58 4.82 3.11 -12.65
CA LEU A 58 3.98 4.00 -11.87
C LEU A 58 4.01 5.41 -12.46
N LYS A 59 2.84 5.91 -12.81
CA LYS A 59 2.63 7.24 -13.42
C LYS A 59 1.50 7.96 -12.70
N GLU A 60 1.36 9.25 -12.96
CA GLU A 60 0.32 10.04 -12.32
C GLU A 60 -1.10 9.60 -12.70
N ASP A 61 -1.25 8.99 -13.87
CA ASP A 61 -2.54 8.47 -14.35
C ASP A 61 -2.78 7.00 -13.97
N SER A 62 -1.87 6.38 -13.22
CA SER A 62 -1.98 4.96 -12.88
C SER A 62 -3.24 4.64 -12.06
N PHE A 63 -3.75 5.60 -11.31
CA PHE A 63 -4.92 5.40 -10.45
C PHE A 63 -6.23 5.84 -11.09
N ASP A 64 -6.21 6.24 -12.35
CA ASP A 64 -7.43 6.66 -13.07
C ASP A 64 -8.40 5.50 -13.31
N GLU A 65 -7.93 4.27 -13.28
CA GLU A 65 -8.76 3.08 -13.44
C GLU A 65 -9.70 2.81 -12.27
N GLY A 66 -9.52 3.50 -11.15
CA GLY A 66 -10.41 3.39 -10.00
C GLY A 66 -10.09 2.22 -9.09
N PHE A 67 -8.99 2.30 -8.36
CA PHE A 67 -8.65 1.31 -7.34
C PHE A 67 -9.33 1.67 -6.01
N ASP A 68 -9.74 0.64 -5.28
CA ASP A 68 -10.29 0.82 -3.94
C ASP A 68 -9.18 0.96 -2.90
N PHE A 69 -8.10 0.21 -3.06
CA PHE A 69 -6.98 0.22 -2.14
C PHE A 69 -5.66 0.31 -2.90
N ALA A 70 -4.70 0.97 -2.29
CA ALA A 70 -3.32 1.00 -2.78
C ALA A 70 -2.37 0.79 -1.62
N ILE A 71 -1.44 -0.15 -1.78
CA ILE A 71 -0.38 -0.40 -0.81
C ILE A 71 0.91 0.16 -1.40
N PHE A 72 1.55 1.07 -0.67
CA PHE A 72 2.80 1.69 -1.10
C PHE A 72 3.98 1.12 -0.33
N SER A 73 4.92 0.55 -1.06
CA SER A 73 6.15 -0.01 -0.49
C SER A 73 7.37 0.37 -1.34
N ALA A 74 7.32 1.52 -1.99
CA ALA A 74 8.32 1.96 -2.96
C ALA A 74 9.23 3.09 -2.43
N GLY A 75 9.20 3.36 -1.14
CA GLY A 75 10.04 4.39 -0.51
C GLY A 75 9.33 5.73 -0.37
N GLY A 76 9.95 6.63 0.43
CA GLY A 76 9.31 7.87 0.83
C GLY A 76 9.05 8.84 -0.31
N GLU A 77 9.98 8.99 -1.24
CA GLU A 77 9.80 9.90 -2.37
C GLU A 77 8.62 9.52 -3.25
N THR A 78 8.49 8.25 -3.57
CA THR A 78 7.39 7.74 -4.36
C THR A 78 6.07 7.95 -3.62
N SER A 79 6.04 7.67 -2.32
CA SER A 79 4.83 7.86 -1.52
C SER A 79 4.41 9.32 -1.45
N LYS A 80 5.35 10.24 -1.22
CA LYS A 80 5.04 11.67 -1.17
C LYS A 80 4.41 12.17 -2.47
N ARG A 81 4.88 11.65 -3.60
CA ARG A 81 4.41 12.08 -4.91
C ARG A 81 3.07 11.44 -5.28
N PHE A 82 2.94 10.14 -5.09
CA PHE A 82 1.82 9.38 -5.65
C PHE A 82 0.69 9.07 -4.67
N SER A 83 0.95 9.04 -3.35
CA SER A 83 -0.12 8.77 -2.39
C SER A 83 -1.23 9.82 -2.43
N PRO A 84 -0.93 11.14 -2.48
CA PRO A 84 -1.99 12.13 -2.60
C PRO A 84 -2.79 11.97 -3.90
N ILE A 85 -2.13 11.58 -5.00
CA ILE A 85 -2.79 11.36 -6.28
C ILE A 85 -3.77 10.19 -6.16
N ALA A 86 -3.33 9.07 -5.59
CA ALA A 86 -4.18 7.90 -5.40
C ALA A 86 -5.38 8.24 -4.50
N ALA A 87 -5.14 8.96 -3.40
CA ALA A 87 -6.21 9.38 -2.50
C ALA A 87 -7.21 10.30 -3.18
N SER A 88 -6.75 11.20 -4.05
CA SER A 88 -7.64 12.11 -4.79
C SER A 88 -8.57 11.36 -5.75
N LYS A 89 -8.19 10.15 -6.16
CA LYS A 89 -9.02 9.29 -7.02
C LYS A 89 -9.96 8.39 -6.22
N GLY A 90 -10.08 8.61 -4.91
CA GLY A 90 -10.95 7.83 -4.05
C GLY A 90 -10.33 6.56 -3.50
N CYS A 91 -9.05 6.35 -3.71
CA CYS A 91 -8.33 5.17 -3.25
C CYS A 91 -7.95 5.30 -1.78
N ILE A 92 -8.11 4.23 -1.01
CA ILE A 92 -7.60 4.18 0.35
C ILE A 92 -6.15 3.70 0.29
N VAL A 93 -5.24 4.56 0.73
CA VAL A 93 -3.80 4.31 0.62
C VAL A 93 -3.24 3.82 1.96
N VAL A 94 -2.55 2.70 1.91
CA VAL A 94 -1.77 2.18 3.04
C VAL A 94 -0.30 2.33 2.68
N ASP A 95 0.40 3.18 3.41
CA ASP A 95 1.80 3.53 3.12
C ASP A 95 2.74 2.89 4.11
N ASN A 96 3.63 2.06 3.62
CA ASN A 96 4.65 1.40 4.44
C ASN A 96 5.97 2.18 4.50
N SER A 97 6.03 3.35 3.85
CA SER A 97 7.23 4.19 3.86
C SER A 97 7.26 5.12 5.07
N SER A 98 8.33 5.90 5.19
CA SER A 98 8.44 6.92 6.21
C SER A 98 7.89 8.28 5.81
N ALA A 99 7.34 8.40 4.60
CA ALA A 99 6.95 9.69 4.00
C ALA A 99 6.02 10.52 4.88
N PHE A 100 5.02 9.88 5.47
CA PHE A 100 4.01 10.57 6.27
C PHE A 100 4.10 10.26 7.75
N ARG A 101 5.22 9.71 8.20
CA ARG A 101 5.37 9.27 9.59
C ARG A 101 5.16 10.39 10.60
N MET A 102 5.57 11.61 10.26
CA MET A 102 5.43 12.77 11.11
C MET A 102 4.21 13.62 10.80
N ASP A 103 3.42 13.24 9.82
CA ASP A 103 2.21 13.99 9.44
C ASP A 103 1.08 13.66 10.40
N LYS A 104 0.57 14.68 11.09
CA LYS A 104 -0.48 14.52 12.10
C LYS A 104 -1.84 14.15 11.51
N GLU A 105 -2.06 14.48 10.25
CA GLU A 105 -3.32 14.19 9.57
C GLU A 105 -3.38 12.77 9.00
N VAL A 106 -2.25 12.06 9.04
CA VAL A 106 -2.15 10.70 8.52
C VAL A 106 -1.97 9.74 9.70
N PRO A 107 -2.95 8.89 9.98
CA PRO A 107 -2.85 7.98 11.12
C PRO A 107 -1.76 6.96 10.94
N LEU A 108 -1.02 6.69 12.01
CA LEU A 108 -0.10 5.56 12.08
C LEU A 108 -0.88 4.39 12.67
N VAL A 109 -1.22 3.43 11.83
CA VAL A 109 -2.06 2.30 12.22
C VAL A 109 -1.20 1.04 12.37
N VAL A 110 -1.27 0.45 13.56
CA VAL A 110 -0.76 -0.90 13.83
C VAL A 110 -1.99 -1.75 14.13
N PRO A 111 -2.41 -2.63 13.22
CA PRO A 111 -3.72 -3.30 13.33
C PRO A 111 -3.96 -4.02 14.66
N GLU A 112 -2.91 -4.55 15.28
CA GLU A 112 -3.00 -5.27 16.55
C GLU A 112 -3.06 -4.34 17.76
N VAL A 113 -2.81 -3.04 17.57
CA VAL A 113 -2.72 -2.06 18.66
C VAL A 113 -3.82 -1.01 18.55
N ASN A 114 -3.96 -0.36 17.41
CA ASN A 114 -4.85 0.77 17.24
C ASN A 114 -5.59 0.75 15.89
N PRO A 115 -6.34 -0.33 15.58
CA PRO A 115 -7.02 -0.44 14.29
C PRO A 115 -8.07 0.66 14.08
N ASP A 116 -8.66 1.18 15.15
CA ASP A 116 -9.68 2.21 15.06
C ASP A 116 -9.14 3.57 14.62
N ASP A 117 -7.85 3.79 14.71
CA ASP A 117 -7.26 5.07 14.31
C ASP A 117 -7.41 5.34 12.81
N ILE A 118 -7.70 4.32 12.02
CA ILE A 118 -7.97 4.50 10.60
C ILE A 118 -9.22 5.36 10.35
N LYS A 119 -10.14 5.39 11.30
CA LYS A 119 -11.42 6.09 11.16
C LYS A 119 -11.28 7.61 11.08
N TRP A 120 -10.22 8.18 11.67
CA TRP A 120 -10.03 9.63 11.61
C TRP A 120 -9.16 10.08 10.43
N ASN A 121 -8.91 9.19 9.48
CA ASN A 121 -8.12 9.49 8.29
C ASN A 121 -8.81 10.54 7.44
N LYS A 122 -8.22 11.72 7.34
CA LYS A 122 -8.78 12.85 6.59
C LYS A 122 -8.38 12.87 5.14
N ARG A 123 -7.37 12.10 4.76
CA ARG A 123 -6.78 12.14 3.42
C ARG A 123 -6.86 10.82 2.67
N ASN A 124 -7.64 9.86 3.17
CA ASN A 124 -7.79 8.53 2.61
C ASN A 124 -6.47 7.74 2.53
N TYR A 125 -5.49 8.07 3.33
CA TYR A 125 -4.29 7.25 3.44
C TYR A 125 -3.80 7.18 4.88
N CYS A 126 -3.16 6.09 5.19
CA CYS A 126 -2.60 5.85 6.51
C CYS A 126 -1.20 5.25 6.37
N LYS A 127 -0.44 5.40 7.44
CA LYS A 127 0.86 4.75 7.55
C LYS A 127 0.64 3.37 8.16
N SER A 128 1.43 2.42 7.73
CA SER A 128 1.48 1.13 8.42
C SER A 128 2.88 0.95 9.00
N LYS A 129 2.97 0.07 9.97
CA LYS A 129 4.23 -0.27 10.58
C LYS A 129 4.28 -1.76 10.79
N LEU A 130 5.39 -2.36 10.39
CA LEU A 130 5.56 -3.81 10.55
C LEU A 130 5.81 -4.15 12.02
N LEU A 131 5.13 -5.18 12.50
CA LEU A 131 5.23 -5.60 13.90
C LEU A 131 6.60 -6.16 14.25
N ASN A 132 7.34 -6.67 13.30
CA ASN A 132 8.67 -7.17 13.53
C ASN A 132 9.72 -6.07 13.75
N ASN A 133 9.33 -4.82 13.60
CA ASN A 133 10.20 -3.69 13.90
C ASN A 133 10.25 -3.50 15.43
N PRO A 134 11.44 -3.55 16.06
CA PRO A 134 11.55 -3.41 17.51
C PRO A 134 10.88 -2.17 18.09
N SER A 135 10.83 -1.07 17.34
CA SER A 135 10.17 0.14 17.80
C SER A 135 8.66 0.01 17.90
N CYS A 136 8.07 -1.01 17.26
CA CYS A 136 6.64 -1.28 17.37
C CYS A 136 6.28 -1.95 18.70
N SER A 137 7.22 -2.65 19.34
CA SER A 137 6.95 -3.34 20.58
C SER A 137 6.71 -2.37 21.74
N SER A 138 7.19 -1.14 21.63
CA SER A 138 6.85 -0.12 22.62
C SER A 138 5.57 0.59 22.18
N SER A 139 4.46 -0.08 22.41
CA SER A 139 3.14 0.39 21.98
C SER A 139 2.79 1.79 22.47
N LYS A 140 3.35 2.18 23.61
CA LYS A 140 3.12 3.51 24.17
C LYS A 140 3.65 4.64 23.30
N ALA A 141 4.67 4.37 22.51
CA ALA A 141 5.26 5.37 21.62
C ALA A 141 4.43 5.58 20.34
N ILE A 142 3.47 4.72 20.10
CA ILE A 142 2.66 4.75 18.86
C ILE A 142 1.47 5.69 19.01
N ARG A 143 1.09 6.01 20.22
CA ARG A 143 -0.07 6.86 20.48
C ARG A 143 0.27 8.35 20.45
#